data_975b51c8bf717669821932b873642028
#
_entry.id   975b51c8bf717669821932b873642028
#
_cell.length_a   1.000
_cell.length_b   1.000
_cell.length_c   1.000
_cell.angle_alpha   90.00
_cell.angle_beta   90.00
_cell.angle_gamma   90.00
#
_symmetry.space_group_name_H-M   'P 1'
#
loop_
_entity.id
_entity.type
_entity.pdbx_description
1 polymer ?
#
loop_
_entity_poly.entity_id
_entity_poly.type
_entity_poly.pdbx_seq_one_letter_code
_entity_poly.pdbx_strand_id
1 'polypeptide(L)'
;YPLEELTTDEELTAQYQEGPLNSGKFEGKYYSVPWYMDCTGLYYNTERLDELGIDVPTTWEELSDAVDKAKEAGYGGIITYQSAYAFYSFFYQNECPVIDTSGDVPKVVIDNEEGKEAWNYICDLISKGGLVESFKEATTWDKVYESFANGEATFLLGGDWCSTGVENINPDMDYGIAPMVKGKTEATILGGWTWNINVNCKNPELAYDLIQYLNSEKGDSIMSVEGKASARKDYDYAKALEGKDKLKVFAEELSYTKARPAVINEKSIDELITNAILEVDYGQSSAEDALTSLAQKLNENIASNYQ
;
A
#
# COMPACT_ATOMS: atom_id res chain seq x y z
N TYR A 1 -17.35 14.05 -11.99
CA TYR A 1 -17.60 14.49 -13.37
C TYR A 1 -16.95 13.50 -14.34
N PRO A 2 -17.67 12.97 -15.34
CA PRO A 2 -17.12 12.03 -16.31
C PRO A 2 -16.16 12.76 -17.26
N LEU A 3 -14.94 12.21 -17.43
CA LEU A 3 -13.88 12.87 -18.20
C LEU A 3 -14.10 12.83 -19.72
N GLU A 4 -14.94 11.93 -20.22
CA GLU A 4 -15.29 11.83 -21.67
C GLU A 4 -15.92 13.11 -22.23
N GLU A 5 -16.45 13.98 -21.38
CA GLU A 5 -16.95 15.29 -21.79
C GLU A 5 -15.83 16.33 -22.00
N LEU A 6 -14.59 16.03 -21.59
CA LEU A 6 -13.44 16.94 -21.59
C LEU A 6 -12.25 16.42 -22.41
N THR A 7 -12.14 15.10 -22.60
CA THR A 7 -11.03 14.43 -23.26
C THR A 7 -11.49 13.08 -23.82
N THR A 8 -10.61 12.36 -24.48
CA THR A 8 -10.89 11.04 -25.04
C THR A 8 -10.14 9.94 -24.28
N ASP A 9 -10.67 8.70 -24.33
CA ASP A 9 -9.97 7.52 -23.80
C ASP A 9 -8.59 7.34 -24.45
N GLU A 10 -8.45 7.66 -25.74
CA GLU A 10 -7.18 7.59 -26.47
C GLU A 10 -6.14 8.57 -25.89
N GLU A 11 -6.54 9.81 -25.62
CA GLU A 11 -5.66 10.82 -25.02
C GLU A 11 -5.23 10.42 -23.60
N LEU A 12 -6.13 9.91 -22.77
CA LEU A 12 -5.80 9.44 -21.42
C LEU A 12 -4.87 8.23 -21.46
N THR A 13 -5.19 7.22 -22.26
CA THR A 13 -4.37 6.02 -22.36
C THR A 13 -3.02 6.26 -23.02
N ALA A 14 -2.87 7.27 -23.88
CA ALA A 14 -1.58 7.68 -24.40
C ALA A 14 -0.67 8.31 -23.35
N GLN A 15 -1.24 9.06 -22.41
CA GLN A 15 -0.48 9.85 -21.44
C GLN A 15 -0.13 9.09 -20.16
N TYR A 16 -1.04 8.26 -19.63
CA TYR A 16 -0.93 7.69 -18.30
C TYR A 16 -0.68 6.18 -18.29
N GLN A 17 -0.03 5.70 -17.23
CA GLN A 17 0.16 4.27 -16.95
C GLN A 17 -1.22 3.61 -16.77
N GLU A 18 -1.36 2.39 -17.28
CA GLU A 18 -2.64 1.68 -17.35
C GLU A 18 -3.24 1.40 -15.96
N GLY A 19 -2.43 0.89 -15.02
CA GLY A 19 -2.89 0.53 -13.68
C GLY A 19 -3.50 1.73 -12.93
N PRO A 20 -2.75 2.83 -12.74
CA PRO A 20 -3.27 4.04 -12.09
C PRO A 20 -4.46 4.67 -12.82
N LEU A 21 -4.44 4.67 -14.15
CA LEU A 21 -5.56 5.21 -14.94
C LEU A 21 -6.84 4.39 -14.74
N ASN A 22 -6.72 3.06 -14.78
CA ASN A 22 -7.86 2.17 -14.60
C ASN A 22 -8.45 2.19 -13.18
N SER A 23 -7.68 2.60 -12.16
CA SER A 23 -8.23 2.79 -10.81
C SER A 23 -9.29 3.90 -10.75
N GLY A 24 -9.29 4.82 -11.71
CA GLY A 24 -10.29 5.87 -11.87
C GLY A 24 -11.45 5.53 -12.80
N LYS A 25 -11.54 4.28 -13.28
CA LYS A 25 -12.55 3.86 -14.24
C LYS A 25 -13.72 3.19 -13.52
N PHE A 26 -14.95 3.64 -13.81
CA PHE A 26 -16.17 3.05 -13.31
C PHE A 26 -17.23 2.96 -14.43
N GLU A 27 -17.87 1.79 -14.59
CA GLU A 27 -18.86 1.52 -15.65
C GLU A 27 -18.38 1.94 -17.06
N GLY A 28 -17.10 1.68 -17.35
CA GLY A 28 -16.50 1.98 -18.64
C GLY A 28 -16.06 3.43 -18.83
N LYS A 29 -16.28 4.34 -17.87
CA LYS A 29 -15.94 5.76 -17.94
C LYS A 29 -14.85 6.13 -16.96
N TYR A 30 -14.03 7.10 -17.33
CA TYR A 30 -13.01 7.68 -16.44
C TYR A 30 -13.59 8.86 -15.66
N TYR A 31 -13.35 8.87 -14.34
CA TYR A 31 -13.78 9.90 -13.40
C TYR A 31 -12.62 10.60 -12.70
N SER A 32 -11.39 10.10 -12.90
CA SER A 32 -10.19 10.69 -12.32
C SER A 32 -9.00 10.60 -13.27
N VAL A 33 -8.09 11.57 -13.13
CA VAL A 33 -6.78 11.58 -13.75
C VAL A 33 -5.74 11.18 -12.70
N PRO A 34 -4.92 10.16 -12.92
CA PRO A 34 -3.91 9.79 -11.94
C PRO A 34 -2.86 10.91 -11.84
N TRP A 35 -2.41 11.17 -10.62
CA TRP A 35 -1.36 12.13 -10.33
C TRP A 35 -0.03 11.43 -10.16
N TYR A 36 0.14 10.70 -9.07
CA TYR A 36 1.34 9.90 -8.84
C TYR A 36 1.00 8.50 -8.32
N MET A 37 1.99 7.61 -8.47
CA MET A 37 1.96 6.25 -7.98
C MET A 37 2.86 6.10 -6.76
N ASP A 38 2.51 5.22 -5.88
CA ASP A 38 3.35 4.74 -4.81
C ASP A 38 3.13 3.23 -4.56
N CYS A 39 3.98 2.65 -3.74
CA CYS A 39 3.86 1.27 -3.29
C CYS A 39 4.50 1.13 -1.91
N THR A 40 4.35 -0.03 -1.29
CA THR A 40 5.03 -0.33 -0.03
C THR A 40 6.36 -1.03 -0.27
N GLY A 41 7.32 -0.76 0.64
CA GLY A 41 8.59 -1.43 0.78
C GLY A 41 8.85 -1.74 2.26
N LEU A 42 9.95 -2.41 2.53
CA LEU A 42 10.39 -2.80 3.86
C LEU A 42 11.52 -1.88 4.33
N TYR A 43 11.21 -0.97 5.26
CA TYR A 43 12.22 -0.21 6.00
C TYR A 43 12.79 -1.07 7.12
N TYR A 44 14.09 -0.95 7.39
CA TYR A 44 14.75 -1.68 8.47
C TYR A 44 15.79 -0.81 9.18
N ASN A 45 15.92 -1.00 10.48
CA ASN A 45 16.96 -0.35 11.29
C ASN A 45 18.29 -1.08 11.06
N THR A 46 19.25 -0.42 10.38
CA THR A 46 20.54 -1.02 9.98
C THR A 46 21.38 -1.42 11.19
N GLU A 47 21.51 -0.53 12.17
CA GLU A 47 22.31 -0.82 13.38
C GLU A 47 21.78 -2.04 14.12
N ARG A 48 20.45 -2.20 14.16
CA ARG A 48 19.82 -3.33 14.84
C ARG A 48 20.01 -4.65 14.11
N LEU A 49 19.89 -4.64 12.79
CA LEU A 49 20.16 -5.82 11.99
C LEU A 49 21.60 -6.28 12.15
N ASP A 50 22.56 -5.34 12.11
CA ASP A 50 23.99 -5.60 12.31
C ASP A 50 24.27 -6.15 13.70
N GLU A 51 23.69 -5.54 14.76
CA GLU A 51 23.85 -6.00 16.15
C GLU A 51 23.38 -7.43 16.35
N LEU A 52 22.27 -7.79 15.72
CA LEU A 52 21.64 -9.11 15.87
C LEU A 52 22.15 -10.15 14.85
N GLY A 53 23.00 -9.76 13.91
CA GLY A 53 23.44 -10.62 12.81
C GLY A 53 22.29 -11.11 11.95
N ILE A 54 21.35 -10.21 11.64
CA ILE A 54 20.18 -10.46 10.79
C ILE A 54 20.46 -9.89 9.41
N ASP A 55 20.42 -10.75 8.40
CA ASP A 55 20.40 -10.29 7.01
C ASP A 55 19.04 -9.63 6.68
N VAL A 56 19.03 -8.69 5.71
CA VAL A 56 17.79 -8.06 5.26
C VAL A 56 16.86 -9.11 4.68
N PRO A 57 15.66 -9.32 5.25
CA PRO A 57 14.77 -10.40 4.83
C PRO A 57 14.20 -10.15 3.43
N THR A 58 14.15 -11.19 2.63
CA THR A 58 13.63 -11.21 1.24
C THR A 58 12.41 -12.09 1.05
N THR A 59 12.13 -12.96 2.03
CA THR A 59 11.00 -13.89 2.01
C THR A 59 10.16 -13.78 3.28
N TRP A 60 8.96 -14.32 3.24
CA TRP A 60 8.07 -14.39 4.41
C TRP A 60 8.71 -15.11 5.60
N GLU A 61 9.40 -16.22 5.33
CA GLU A 61 10.09 -17.00 6.35
C GLU A 61 11.21 -16.19 7.00
N GLU A 62 12.06 -15.56 6.18
CA GLU A 62 13.16 -14.71 6.65
C GLU A 62 12.65 -13.51 7.47
N LEU A 63 11.54 -12.87 7.07
CA LEU A 63 10.94 -11.78 7.85
C LEU A 63 10.41 -12.27 9.20
N SER A 64 9.72 -13.42 9.21
CA SER A 64 9.24 -14.02 10.47
C SER A 64 10.40 -14.33 11.42
N ASP A 65 11.47 -14.94 10.91
CA ASP A 65 12.66 -15.28 11.70
C ASP A 65 13.39 -14.02 12.21
N ALA A 66 13.48 -12.97 11.37
CA ALA A 66 14.07 -11.70 11.75
C ALA A 66 13.29 -11.00 12.87
N VAL A 67 11.96 -11.03 12.79
CA VAL A 67 11.07 -10.50 13.83
C VAL A 67 11.23 -11.29 15.14
N ASP A 68 11.27 -12.61 15.07
CA ASP A 68 11.45 -13.47 16.26
C ASP A 68 12.80 -13.17 16.95
N LYS A 69 13.91 -13.07 16.19
CA LYS A 69 15.23 -12.69 16.72
C LYS A 69 15.24 -11.30 17.35
N ALA A 70 14.62 -10.30 16.71
CA ALA A 70 14.52 -8.95 17.27
C ALA A 70 13.77 -8.98 18.61
N LYS A 71 12.68 -9.71 18.71
CA LYS A 71 11.90 -9.86 19.95
C LYS A 71 12.67 -10.61 21.06
N GLU A 72 13.36 -11.69 20.73
CA GLU A 72 14.20 -12.43 21.68
C GLU A 72 15.29 -11.53 22.30
N ALA A 73 15.77 -10.55 21.53
CA ALA A 73 16.73 -9.55 21.99
C ALA A 73 16.07 -8.38 22.74
N GLY A 74 14.73 -8.35 22.85
CA GLY A 74 13.97 -7.31 23.55
C GLY A 74 13.60 -6.10 22.71
N TYR A 75 13.73 -6.20 21.39
CA TYR A 75 13.34 -5.16 20.43
C TYR A 75 11.93 -5.42 19.87
N GLY A 76 11.28 -4.38 19.36
CA GLY A 76 10.00 -4.51 18.65
C GLY A 76 10.19 -5.04 17.22
N GLY A 77 9.17 -5.70 16.69
CA GLY A 77 9.15 -6.21 15.34
C GLY A 77 8.79 -5.16 14.29
N ILE A 78 7.55 -5.17 13.84
CA ILE A 78 7.06 -4.38 12.69
C ILE A 78 6.11 -3.28 13.15
N ILE A 79 6.22 -2.10 12.53
CA ILE A 79 5.23 -1.03 12.57
C ILE A 79 4.71 -0.76 11.15
N THR A 80 3.44 -0.44 11.02
CA THR A 80 2.81 0.10 9.82
C THR A 80 1.60 0.95 10.21
N TYR A 81 1.03 1.67 9.26
CA TYR A 81 -0.23 2.37 9.45
C TYR A 81 -1.36 1.35 9.75
N GLN A 82 -2.23 1.69 10.70
CA GLN A 82 -3.35 0.84 11.11
C GLN A 82 -4.45 0.81 10.03
N SER A 83 -4.15 0.13 8.94
CA SER A 83 -5.09 -0.10 7.84
C SER A 83 -4.73 -1.38 7.08
N ALA A 84 -5.66 -1.87 6.27
CA ALA A 84 -5.44 -3.01 5.40
C ALA A 84 -4.34 -2.76 4.34
N TYR A 85 -3.98 -1.50 4.07
CA TYR A 85 -3.16 -1.10 2.92
C TYR A 85 -1.87 -1.93 2.78
N ALA A 86 -1.00 -1.93 3.78
CA ALA A 86 0.25 -2.68 3.71
C ALA A 86 0.03 -4.20 3.67
N PHE A 87 -1.04 -4.69 4.29
CA PHE A 87 -1.34 -6.12 4.36
C PHE A 87 -1.86 -6.72 3.05
N TYR A 88 -2.42 -5.92 2.14
CA TYR A 88 -2.77 -6.38 0.80
C TYR A 88 -1.57 -6.99 0.06
N SER A 89 -0.37 -6.47 0.29
CA SER A 89 0.85 -7.00 -0.33
C SER A 89 1.02 -8.49 -0.05
N PHE A 90 0.76 -8.95 1.17
CA PHE A 90 0.86 -10.37 1.54
C PHE A 90 -0.18 -11.24 0.82
N PHE A 91 -1.40 -10.76 0.64
CA PHE A 91 -2.40 -11.49 -0.14
C PHE A 91 -1.97 -11.61 -1.60
N TYR A 92 -1.48 -10.54 -2.21
CA TYR A 92 -1.04 -10.55 -3.61
C TYR A 92 0.21 -11.39 -3.82
N GLN A 93 1.14 -11.41 -2.86
CA GLN A 93 2.32 -12.28 -2.86
C GLN A 93 1.94 -13.77 -2.81
N ASN A 94 0.77 -14.08 -2.30
CA ASN A 94 0.21 -15.45 -2.30
C ASN A 94 -0.84 -15.67 -3.40
N GLU A 95 -0.86 -14.81 -4.43
CA GLU A 95 -1.75 -14.89 -5.59
C GLU A 95 -3.26 -14.77 -5.27
N CYS A 96 -3.61 -14.19 -4.11
CA CYS A 96 -4.98 -13.93 -3.70
C CYS A 96 -5.35 -12.46 -3.96
N PRO A 97 -6.32 -12.15 -4.85
CA PRO A 97 -6.74 -10.78 -5.10
C PRO A 97 -7.72 -10.23 -4.04
N VAL A 98 -8.02 -10.99 -2.98
CA VAL A 98 -9.01 -10.68 -1.92
C VAL A 98 -10.45 -10.68 -2.46
N ILE A 99 -10.71 -9.95 -3.53
CA ILE A 99 -11.96 -9.93 -4.29
C ILE A 99 -11.63 -10.09 -5.77
N ASP A 100 -12.20 -11.10 -6.40
CA ASP A 100 -12.08 -11.32 -7.84
C ASP A 100 -13.11 -10.42 -8.57
N THR A 101 -12.62 -9.50 -9.36
CA THR A 101 -13.40 -8.53 -10.15
C THR A 101 -13.42 -8.87 -11.64
N SER A 102 -13.04 -10.08 -12.04
CA SER A 102 -13.01 -10.51 -13.45
C SER A 102 -14.39 -10.75 -14.06
N GLY A 103 -15.44 -10.94 -13.24
CA GLY A 103 -16.83 -11.15 -13.66
C GLY A 103 -17.69 -9.90 -13.53
N ASP A 104 -18.95 -9.99 -13.98
CA ASP A 104 -19.94 -8.90 -13.88
C ASP A 104 -20.25 -8.52 -12.42
N VAL A 105 -20.19 -9.49 -11.52
CA VAL A 105 -20.37 -9.31 -10.08
C VAL A 105 -19.08 -9.73 -9.37
N PRO A 106 -18.48 -8.87 -8.57
CA PRO A 106 -17.29 -9.20 -7.79
C PRO A 106 -17.54 -10.39 -6.86
N LYS A 107 -16.52 -11.22 -6.66
CA LYS A 107 -16.56 -12.39 -5.76
C LYS A 107 -15.50 -12.27 -4.69
N VAL A 108 -15.89 -12.45 -3.44
CA VAL A 108 -14.97 -12.58 -2.32
C VAL A 108 -14.21 -13.90 -2.44
N VAL A 109 -12.88 -13.83 -2.40
CA VAL A 109 -11.98 -15.00 -2.52
C VAL A 109 -10.92 -15.02 -1.41
N ILE A 110 -11.00 -14.13 -0.44
CA ILE A 110 -10.05 -14.04 0.69
C ILE A 110 -9.99 -15.33 1.53
N ASP A 111 -11.04 -16.14 1.50
CA ASP A 111 -11.17 -17.41 2.22
C ASP A 111 -10.88 -18.65 1.35
N ASN A 112 -10.36 -18.46 0.13
CA ASN A 112 -9.79 -19.56 -0.66
C ASN A 112 -8.48 -20.06 -0.03
N GLU A 113 -7.83 -21.05 -0.62
CA GLU A 113 -6.61 -21.65 -0.07
C GLU A 113 -5.47 -20.61 0.02
N GLU A 114 -5.25 -19.85 -1.05
CA GLU A 114 -4.23 -18.81 -1.13
C GLU A 114 -4.50 -17.67 -0.14
N GLY A 115 -5.76 -17.25 -0.01
CA GLY A 115 -6.16 -16.22 0.95
C GLY A 115 -5.99 -16.66 2.40
N LYS A 116 -6.35 -17.91 2.71
CA LYS A 116 -6.14 -18.51 4.04
C LYS A 116 -4.67 -18.59 4.42
N GLU A 117 -3.81 -19.00 3.49
CA GLU A 117 -2.36 -19.05 3.73
C GLU A 117 -1.81 -17.64 4.05
N ALA A 118 -2.17 -16.62 3.24
CA ALA A 118 -1.74 -15.24 3.47
C ALA A 118 -2.29 -14.68 4.80
N TRP A 119 -3.56 -14.91 5.08
CA TRP A 119 -4.19 -14.51 6.33
C TRP A 119 -3.52 -15.14 7.55
N ASN A 120 -3.25 -16.46 7.48
CA ASN A 120 -2.58 -17.16 8.57
C ASN A 120 -1.17 -16.61 8.79
N TYR A 121 -0.42 -16.31 7.73
CA TYR A 121 0.90 -15.69 7.86
C TYR A 121 0.81 -14.33 8.59
N ILE A 122 -0.12 -13.47 8.21
CA ILE A 122 -0.36 -12.17 8.88
C ILE A 122 -0.71 -12.39 10.35
N CYS A 123 -1.64 -13.31 10.64
CA CYS A 123 -2.06 -13.59 12.00
C CYS A 123 -0.96 -14.24 12.85
N ASP A 124 -0.09 -15.06 12.25
CA ASP A 124 1.07 -15.64 12.92
C ASP A 124 2.09 -14.55 13.32
N LEU A 125 2.37 -13.61 12.42
CA LEU A 125 3.19 -12.43 12.74
C LEU A 125 2.60 -11.64 13.91
N ILE A 126 1.28 -11.42 13.91
CA ILE A 126 0.57 -10.70 14.97
C ILE A 126 0.63 -11.47 16.29
N SER A 127 0.27 -12.76 16.28
CA SER A 127 0.18 -13.59 17.49
C SER A 127 1.51 -13.80 18.17
N LYS A 128 2.60 -13.82 17.43
CA LYS A 128 3.97 -13.80 17.94
C LYS A 128 4.36 -12.44 18.53
N GLY A 129 3.46 -11.43 18.47
CA GLY A 129 3.74 -10.04 18.82
C GLY A 129 4.71 -9.41 17.82
N GLY A 130 4.61 -9.79 16.56
CA GLY A 130 5.42 -9.24 15.48
C GLY A 130 5.09 -7.78 15.19
N LEU A 131 3.84 -7.36 15.43
CA LEU A 131 3.50 -5.94 15.46
C LEU A 131 3.89 -5.33 16.82
N VAL A 132 4.47 -4.15 16.80
CA VAL A 132 4.80 -3.41 18.03
C VAL A 132 3.52 -2.92 18.75
N GLU A 133 3.58 -2.70 20.08
CA GLU A 133 2.40 -2.26 20.84
C GLU A 133 1.83 -0.93 20.32
N SER A 134 2.68 0.00 19.86
CA SER A 134 2.26 1.26 19.28
C SER A 134 1.47 1.12 17.95
N PHE A 135 1.43 -0.06 17.32
CA PHE A 135 0.56 -0.33 16.16
C PHE A 135 -0.91 -0.06 16.51
N LYS A 136 -1.34 -0.35 17.73
CA LYS A 136 -2.71 -0.11 18.19
C LYS A 136 -3.12 1.37 18.19
N GLU A 137 -2.14 2.26 18.18
CA GLU A 137 -2.33 3.71 18.13
C GLU A 137 -1.87 4.31 16.78
N ALA A 138 -1.38 3.51 15.85
CA ALA A 138 -0.82 3.93 14.57
C ALA A 138 -1.90 4.35 13.55
N THR A 139 -2.85 5.19 14.00
CA THR A 139 -3.96 5.74 13.20
C THR A 139 -3.57 6.99 12.39
N THR A 140 -2.32 7.42 12.51
CA THR A 140 -1.69 8.47 11.70
C THR A 140 -0.30 8.03 11.29
N TRP A 141 0.19 8.53 10.15
CA TRP A 141 1.55 8.26 9.72
C TRP A 141 2.60 8.83 10.68
N ASP A 142 2.31 9.95 11.35
CA ASP A 142 3.22 10.54 12.36
C ASP A 142 3.52 9.53 13.47
N LYS A 143 2.53 8.76 13.93
CA LYS A 143 2.73 7.69 14.93
C LYS A 143 3.60 6.56 14.41
N VAL A 144 3.44 6.20 13.14
CA VAL A 144 4.29 5.19 12.49
C VAL A 144 5.74 5.67 12.42
N TYR A 145 5.96 6.92 12.00
CA TYR A 145 7.29 7.52 11.93
C TYR A 145 7.95 7.63 13.31
N GLU A 146 7.20 8.12 14.32
CA GLU A 146 7.66 8.20 15.70
C GLU A 146 8.13 6.85 16.22
N SER A 147 7.34 5.80 16.04
CA SER A 147 7.66 4.44 16.51
C SER A 147 8.95 3.91 15.88
N PHE A 148 9.10 4.04 14.55
CA PHE A 148 10.28 3.56 13.85
C PHE A 148 11.51 4.43 14.15
N ALA A 149 11.40 5.75 14.05
CA ALA A 149 12.50 6.70 14.25
C ALA A 149 13.06 6.68 15.68
N ASN A 150 12.21 6.36 16.68
CA ASN A 150 12.62 6.19 18.07
C ASN A 150 13.14 4.77 18.39
N GLY A 151 13.17 3.88 17.39
CA GLY A 151 13.68 2.53 17.54
C GLY A 151 12.77 1.57 18.31
N GLU A 152 11.47 1.86 18.43
CA GLU A 152 10.50 0.91 18.99
C GLU A 152 10.30 -0.29 18.06
N ALA A 153 10.32 -0.06 16.73
CA ALA A 153 10.21 -1.10 15.73
C ALA A 153 11.55 -1.35 15.02
N THR A 154 11.82 -2.61 14.68
CA THR A 154 12.96 -3.02 13.85
C THR A 154 12.65 -2.80 12.37
N PHE A 155 11.40 -3.01 11.98
CA PHE A 155 10.92 -2.88 10.60
C PHE A 155 9.74 -1.92 10.51
N LEU A 156 9.62 -1.22 9.35
CA LEU A 156 8.44 -0.43 9.01
C LEU A 156 7.97 -0.84 7.61
N LEU A 157 6.69 -1.18 7.50
CA LEU A 157 6.05 -1.38 6.20
C LEU A 157 5.40 -0.06 5.76
N GLY A 158 5.93 0.53 4.69
CA GLY A 158 5.43 1.82 4.19
C GLY A 158 6.01 2.17 2.83
N GLY A 159 5.59 3.29 2.28
CA GLY A 159 6.04 3.76 0.98
C GLY A 159 7.13 4.83 1.06
N ASP A 160 7.42 5.43 -0.09
CA ASP A 160 8.44 6.47 -0.25
C ASP A 160 8.26 7.67 0.69
N TRP A 161 7.02 7.99 1.06
CA TRP A 161 6.67 9.08 1.98
C TRP A 161 7.20 8.88 3.41
N CYS A 162 7.49 7.65 3.82
CA CYS A 162 7.97 7.35 5.16
C CYS A 162 9.39 7.86 5.38
N SER A 163 10.21 7.91 4.34
CA SER A 163 11.60 8.40 4.43
C SER A 163 11.65 9.82 5.02
N THR A 164 10.92 10.75 4.42
CA THR A 164 10.85 12.14 4.90
C THR A 164 10.28 12.21 6.33
N GLY A 165 9.25 11.41 6.63
CA GLY A 165 8.65 11.38 7.96
C GLY A 165 9.62 10.92 9.05
N VAL A 166 10.38 9.88 8.80
CA VAL A 166 11.40 9.34 9.70
C VAL A 166 12.55 10.32 9.88
N GLU A 167 13.09 10.87 8.78
CA GLU A 167 14.22 11.82 8.79
C GLU A 167 13.87 13.14 9.50
N ASN A 168 12.63 13.59 9.44
CA ASN A 168 12.18 14.78 10.19
C ASN A 168 12.19 14.56 11.71
N ILE A 169 12.02 13.32 12.19
CA ILE A 169 12.01 12.98 13.61
C ILE A 169 13.43 12.65 14.08
N ASN A 170 14.13 11.82 13.35
CA ASN A 170 15.49 11.40 13.67
C ASN A 170 16.39 11.43 12.42
N PRO A 171 17.00 12.57 12.11
CA PRO A 171 17.85 12.72 10.93
C PRO A 171 19.13 11.86 10.96
N ASP A 172 19.54 11.42 12.16
CA ASP A 172 20.73 10.60 12.36
C ASP A 172 20.45 9.09 12.39
N MET A 173 19.17 8.68 12.19
CA MET A 173 18.82 7.27 12.17
C MET A 173 19.45 6.56 10.98
N ASP A 174 20.23 5.51 11.26
CA ASP A 174 20.72 4.62 10.21
C ASP A 174 19.64 3.57 9.89
N TYR A 175 19.08 3.69 8.69
CA TYR A 175 18.06 2.79 8.18
C TYR A 175 18.27 2.51 6.68
N GLY A 176 17.85 1.35 6.25
CA GLY A 176 17.76 0.99 4.85
C GLY A 176 16.30 0.76 4.42
N ILE A 177 16.11 0.65 3.10
CA ILE A 177 14.84 0.29 2.49
C ILE A 177 15.11 -0.88 1.54
N ALA A 178 14.34 -1.94 1.66
CA ALA A 178 14.38 -3.11 0.79
C ALA A 178 13.05 -3.27 0.05
N PRO A 179 13.01 -4.04 -1.04
CA PRO A 179 11.77 -4.52 -1.62
C PRO A 179 10.89 -5.19 -0.55
N MET A 180 9.59 -5.24 -0.79
CA MET A 180 8.73 -6.09 0.04
C MET A 180 9.21 -7.54 -0.06
N VAL A 181 9.13 -8.25 1.06
CA VAL A 181 9.39 -9.70 1.09
C VAL A 181 8.46 -10.41 0.11
N LYS A 182 8.91 -11.50 -0.47
CA LYS A 182 8.09 -12.30 -1.38
C LYS A 182 7.50 -13.53 -0.69
N GLY A 183 6.29 -13.89 -1.12
CA GLY A 183 5.68 -15.20 -0.86
C GLY A 183 5.90 -16.12 -2.06
N LYS A 184 4.81 -16.60 -2.68
CA LYS A 184 4.86 -17.37 -3.94
C LYS A 184 5.36 -16.51 -5.12
N THR A 185 5.04 -15.22 -5.09
CA THR A 185 5.42 -14.26 -6.12
C THR A 185 5.85 -12.92 -5.51
N GLU A 186 6.52 -12.11 -6.30
CA GLU A 186 6.82 -10.72 -5.96
C GLU A 186 5.57 -9.88 -6.21
N ALA A 187 5.08 -9.20 -5.19
CA ALA A 187 3.96 -8.27 -5.32
C ALA A 187 3.95 -7.26 -4.17
N THR A 188 3.51 -6.06 -4.49
CA THR A 188 3.22 -5.00 -3.52
C THR A 188 1.94 -4.28 -3.89
N ILE A 189 1.33 -3.57 -2.95
CA ILE A 189 0.12 -2.79 -3.18
C ILE A 189 0.43 -1.55 -4.03
N LEU A 190 -0.38 -1.30 -5.07
CA LEU A 190 -0.39 -0.03 -5.78
C LEU A 190 -1.18 0.99 -4.98
N GLY A 191 -0.54 2.09 -4.64
CA GLY A 191 -1.15 3.29 -4.12
C GLY A 191 -0.95 4.48 -5.05
N GLY A 192 -1.24 5.66 -4.51
CA GLY A 192 -1.11 6.91 -5.22
C GLY A 192 -2.35 7.79 -5.07
N TRP A 193 -2.36 8.88 -5.82
CA TRP A 193 -3.44 9.87 -5.76
C TRP A 193 -3.93 10.22 -7.15
N THR A 194 -5.19 10.63 -7.20
CA THR A 194 -5.85 11.05 -8.42
C THR A 194 -6.49 12.42 -8.28
N TRP A 195 -6.56 13.15 -9.38
CA TRP A 195 -7.34 14.38 -9.49
C TRP A 195 -8.75 14.05 -9.94
N ASN A 196 -9.74 14.62 -9.27
CA ASN A 196 -11.14 14.42 -9.58
C ASN A 196 -11.83 15.78 -9.75
N ILE A 197 -12.72 15.88 -10.73
CA ILE A 197 -13.57 17.05 -10.91
C ILE A 197 -14.91 16.78 -10.25
N ASN A 198 -15.32 17.63 -9.32
CA ASN A 198 -16.62 17.49 -8.67
C ASN A 198 -17.75 17.69 -9.69
N VAL A 199 -18.80 16.86 -9.61
CA VAL A 199 -19.97 16.92 -10.51
C VAL A 199 -20.66 18.29 -10.51
N ASN A 200 -20.57 19.04 -9.42
CA ASN A 200 -21.12 20.40 -9.29
C ASN A 200 -20.12 21.50 -9.69
N CYS A 201 -18.98 21.15 -10.30
CA CYS A 201 -18.01 22.15 -10.79
C CYS A 201 -18.67 23.03 -11.85
N LYS A 202 -18.54 24.35 -11.68
CA LYS A 202 -19.17 25.30 -12.61
C LYS A 202 -18.38 25.54 -13.91
N ASN A 203 -17.09 25.20 -13.88
CA ASN A 203 -16.17 25.36 -15.01
C ASN A 203 -15.30 24.08 -15.12
N PRO A 204 -15.86 22.94 -15.56
CA PRO A 204 -15.14 21.66 -15.62
C PRO A 204 -13.96 21.70 -16.59
N GLU A 205 -14.05 22.47 -17.71
CA GLU A 205 -12.96 22.65 -18.66
C GLU A 205 -11.75 23.31 -17.99
N LEU A 206 -11.97 24.40 -17.25
CA LEU A 206 -10.90 25.09 -16.53
C LEU A 206 -10.29 24.21 -15.41
N ALA A 207 -11.13 23.40 -14.74
CA ALA A 207 -10.63 22.43 -13.76
C ALA A 207 -9.77 21.36 -14.41
N TYR A 208 -10.15 20.89 -15.59
CA TYR A 208 -9.35 19.94 -16.36
C TYR A 208 -8.03 20.56 -16.85
N ASP A 209 -8.06 21.80 -17.36
CA ASP A 209 -6.85 22.54 -17.74
C ASP A 209 -5.87 22.67 -16.56
N LEU A 210 -6.40 22.93 -15.35
CA LEU A 210 -5.59 22.95 -14.12
C LEU A 210 -4.97 21.58 -13.82
N ILE A 211 -5.73 20.50 -13.96
CA ILE A 211 -5.22 19.12 -13.78
C ILE A 211 -4.11 18.85 -14.77
N GLN A 212 -4.28 19.19 -16.05
CA GLN A 212 -3.26 19.03 -17.08
C GLN A 212 -1.99 19.85 -16.75
N TYR A 213 -2.15 21.05 -16.21
CA TYR A 213 -1.00 21.85 -15.76
C TYR A 213 -0.28 21.22 -14.56
N LEU A 214 -1.01 20.72 -13.57
CA LEU A 214 -0.45 20.05 -12.40
C LEU A 214 0.24 18.72 -12.76
N ASN A 215 -0.25 18.05 -13.80
CA ASN A 215 0.35 16.82 -14.36
C ASN A 215 1.34 17.12 -15.50
N SER A 216 1.79 18.36 -15.67
CA SER A 216 2.82 18.70 -16.65
C SER A 216 4.24 18.50 -16.09
N GLU A 217 5.25 18.68 -16.92
CA GLU A 217 6.67 18.65 -16.50
C GLU A 217 6.95 19.58 -15.30
N LYS A 218 6.21 20.70 -15.18
CA LYS A 218 6.34 21.61 -14.00
C LYS A 218 5.78 20.97 -12.74
N GLY A 219 4.65 20.28 -12.82
CA GLY A 219 4.08 19.55 -11.70
C GLY A 219 4.98 18.38 -11.29
N ASP A 220 5.50 17.64 -12.27
CA ASP A 220 6.45 16.56 -12.07
C ASP A 220 7.74 17.05 -11.38
N SER A 221 8.19 18.28 -11.66
CA SER A 221 9.36 18.86 -10.98
C SER A 221 9.15 19.09 -9.48
N ILE A 222 7.91 19.32 -9.05
CA ILE A 222 7.56 19.42 -7.63
C ILE A 222 7.56 18.02 -6.99
N MET A 223 6.97 17.03 -7.65
CA MET A 223 6.94 15.65 -7.16
C MET A 223 8.33 15.02 -7.08
N SER A 224 9.23 15.35 -8.01
CA SER A 224 10.60 14.85 -8.00
C SER A 224 11.40 15.31 -6.78
N VAL A 225 11.04 16.44 -6.15
CA VAL A 225 11.66 16.90 -4.90
C VAL A 225 11.43 15.89 -3.77
N GLU A 226 10.24 15.30 -3.72
CA GLU A 226 9.87 14.29 -2.73
C GLU A 226 10.19 12.86 -3.14
N GLY A 227 10.66 12.64 -4.38
CA GLY A 227 10.96 11.30 -4.91
C GLY A 227 9.71 10.51 -5.33
N LYS A 228 8.60 11.20 -5.63
CA LYS A 228 7.36 10.56 -6.08
C LYS A 228 7.44 10.12 -7.54
N ALA A 229 6.79 9.01 -7.86
CA ALA A 229 6.63 8.52 -9.23
C ALA A 229 5.38 9.12 -9.87
N SER A 230 5.53 9.98 -10.90
CA SER A 230 4.39 10.42 -11.69
C SER A 230 3.71 9.23 -12.38
N ALA A 231 2.40 9.28 -12.49
CA ALA A 231 1.63 8.27 -13.24
C ALA A 231 1.72 8.46 -14.77
N ARG A 232 2.43 9.47 -15.26
CA ARG A 232 2.64 9.70 -16.69
C ARG A 232 3.64 8.71 -17.28
N LYS A 233 3.40 8.30 -18.52
CA LYS A 233 4.29 7.38 -19.26
C LYS A 233 5.63 7.98 -19.65
N ASP A 234 5.68 9.30 -19.86
CA ASP A 234 6.88 10.03 -20.29
C ASP A 234 7.72 10.59 -19.12
N TYR A 235 7.35 10.26 -17.87
CA TYR A 235 8.10 10.68 -16.69
C TYR A 235 9.36 9.85 -16.47
N ASP A 236 10.49 10.51 -16.35
CA ASP A 236 11.78 9.88 -16.04
C ASP A 236 11.96 9.75 -14.50
N TYR A 237 11.44 8.67 -13.94
CA TYR A 237 11.50 8.41 -12.51
C TYR A 237 12.94 8.17 -12.04
N ALA A 238 13.79 7.55 -12.85
CA ALA A 238 15.19 7.32 -12.49
C ALA A 238 15.92 8.65 -12.28
N LYS A 239 15.66 9.64 -13.13
CA LYS A 239 16.19 11.01 -12.98
C LYS A 239 15.64 11.70 -11.73
N ALA A 240 14.39 11.51 -11.40
CA ALA A 240 13.78 12.08 -10.19
C ALA A 240 14.41 11.53 -8.89
N LEU A 241 15.00 10.33 -8.96
CA LEU A 241 15.67 9.66 -7.85
C LEU A 241 17.19 9.91 -7.79
N GLU A 242 17.74 10.78 -8.65
CA GLU A 242 19.16 11.16 -8.55
C GLU A 242 19.45 11.78 -7.18
N GLY A 243 20.45 11.22 -6.46
CA GLY A 243 20.79 11.62 -5.10
C GLY A 243 19.87 11.09 -4.00
N LYS A 244 18.90 10.24 -4.33
CA LYS A 244 17.95 9.61 -3.39
C LYS A 244 18.11 8.08 -3.42
N ASP A 245 19.31 7.59 -3.13
CA ASP A 245 19.66 6.17 -3.33
C ASP A 245 18.74 5.20 -2.57
N LYS A 246 18.31 5.55 -1.35
CA LYS A 246 17.39 4.73 -0.55
C LYS A 246 16.03 4.54 -1.24
N LEU A 247 15.55 5.53 -2.00
CA LEU A 247 14.24 5.48 -2.66
C LEU A 247 14.25 4.73 -4.00
N LYS A 248 15.44 4.37 -4.53
CA LYS A 248 15.54 3.66 -5.82
C LYS A 248 14.85 2.31 -5.82
N VAL A 249 14.73 1.68 -4.66
CA VAL A 249 14.00 0.41 -4.50
C VAL A 249 12.55 0.52 -4.98
N PHE A 250 11.90 1.66 -4.75
CA PHE A 250 10.51 1.85 -5.17
C PHE A 250 10.34 1.89 -6.70
N ALA A 251 11.39 2.25 -7.46
CA ALA A 251 11.34 2.19 -8.91
C ALA A 251 11.23 0.76 -9.45
N GLU A 252 11.85 -0.20 -8.78
CA GLU A 252 11.71 -1.63 -9.09
C GLU A 252 10.38 -2.17 -8.59
N GLU A 253 10.01 -1.85 -7.34
CA GLU A 253 8.77 -2.29 -6.69
C GLU A 253 7.51 -1.89 -7.48
N LEU A 254 7.49 -0.72 -8.10
CA LEU A 254 6.37 -0.28 -8.93
C LEU A 254 6.05 -1.25 -10.07
N SER A 255 7.02 -2.04 -10.55
CA SER A 255 6.79 -3.05 -11.57
C SER A 255 6.00 -4.27 -11.09
N TYR A 256 5.98 -4.51 -9.78
CA TYR A 256 5.28 -5.62 -9.12
C TYR A 256 3.97 -5.20 -8.45
N THR A 257 3.55 -3.96 -8.66
CA THR A 257 2.35 -3.44 -8.00
C THR A 257 1.06 -4.12 -8.48
N LYS A 258 0.15 -4.31 -7.55
CA LYS A 258 -1.23 -4.75 -7.79
C LYS A 258 -2.19 -3.73 -7.20
N ALA A 259 -3.15 -3.29 -8.01
CA ALA A 259 -4.20 -2.39 -7.55
C ALA A 259 -5.17 -3.12 -6.60
N ARG A 260 -5.76 -2.36 -5.67
CA ARG A 260 -6.88 -2.85 -4.87
C ARG A 260 -8.06 -3.23 -5.77
N PRO A 261 -8.94 -4.13 -5.33
CA PRO A 261 -10.14 -4.47 -6.09
C PRO A 261 -10.98 -3.23 -6.39
N ALA A 262 -11.27 -2.97 -7.67
CA ALA A 262 -12.12 -1.86 -8.08
C ALA A 262 -13.60 -2.22 -7.83
N VAL A 263 -14.09 -1.95 -6.64
CA VAL A 263 -15.46 -2.26 -6.20
C VAL A 263 -16.17 -1.03 -5.64
N ILE A 264 -17.49 -1.03 -5.68
CA ILE A 264 -18.29 0.00 -5.02
C ILE A 264 -18.02 -0.07 -3.51
N ASN A 265 -17.78 1.11 -2.91
CA ASN A 265 -17.52 1.22 -1.48
C ASN A 265 -16.24 0.51 -1.00
N GLU A 266 -15.16 0.58 -1.78
CA GLU A 266 -13.84 -0.01 -1.49
C GLU A 266 -13.33 0.36 -0.08
N LYS A 267 -13.58 1.59 0.38
CA LYS A 267 -13.22 2.02 1.73
C LYS A 267 -13.81 1.12 2.82
N SER A 268 -15.06 0.66 2.64
CA SER A 268 -15.68 -0.27 3.60
C SER A 268 -15.02 -1.64 3.59
N ILE A 269 -14.50 -2.08 2.44
CA ILE A 269 -13.71 -3.32 2.34
C ILE A 269 -12.44 -3.20 3.17
N ASP A 270 -11.70 -2.09 3.01
CA ASP A 270 -10.48 -1.82 3.78
C ASP A 270 -10.75 -1.75 5.28
N GLU A 271 -11.84 -1.11 5.70
CA GLU A 271 -12.24 -1.02 7.10
C GLU A 271 -12.58 -2.41 7.67
N LEU A 272 -13.24 -3.28 6.92
CA LEU A 272 -13.57 -4.65 7.36
C LEU A 272 -12.31 -5.49 7.55
N ILE A 273 -11.36 -5.43 6.61
CA ILE A 273 -10.08 -6.15 6.73
C ILE A 273 -9.26 -5.61 7.90
N THR A 274 -9.17 -4.28 8.04
CA THR A 274 -8.47 -3.63 9.16
C THR A 274 -9.04 -4.07 10.50
N ASN A 275 -10.37 -4.07 10.65
CA ASN A 275 -11.01 -4.50 11.87
C ASN A 275 -10.75 -5.97 12.20
N ALA A 276 -10.74 -6.86 11.20
CA ALA A 276 -10.43 -8.27 11.42
C ALA A 276 -8.97 -8.47 11.89
N ILE A 277 -8.02 -7.71 11.34
CA ILE A 277 -6.63 -7.69 11.81
C ILE A 277 -6.56 -7.25 13.28
N LEU A 278 -7.27 -6.19 13.63
CA LEU A 278 -7.30 -5.67 15.01
C LEU A 278 -7.98 -6.64 15.98
N GLU A 279 -9.05 -7.34 15.58
CA GLU A 279 -9.70 -8.36 16.41
C GLU A 279 -8.69 -9.46 16.80
N VAL A 280 -7.79 -9.85 15.88
CA VAL A 280 -6.72 -10.82 16.16
C VAL A 280 -5.64 -10.20 17.05
N ASP A 281 -5.19 -8.97 16.75
CA ASP A 281 -4.14 -8.28 17.53
C ASP A 281 -4.56 -7.99 18.98
N TYR A 282 -5.83 -7.69 19.20
CA TYR A 282 -6.39 -7.55 20.55
C TYR A 282 -6.71 -8.89 21.24
N GLY A 283 -6.50 -10.03 20.57
CA GLY A 283 -6.85 -11.35 21.09
C GLY A 283 -8.36 -11.56 21.27
N GLN A 284 -9.19 -10.82 20.56
CA GLN A 284 -10.65 -10.89 20.61
C GLN A 284 -11.21 -12.02 19.75
N SER A 285 -10.45 -12.47 18.74
CA SER A 285 -10.83 -13.53 17.82
C SER A 285 -9.63 -14.41 17.46
N SER A 286 -9.89 -15.69 17.18
CA SER A 286 -8.89 -16.52 16.52
C SER A 286 -8.70 -16.12 15.07
N ALA A 287 -7.57 -16.47 14.44
CA ALA A 287 -7.33 -16.23 13.01
C ALA A 287 -8.43 -16.84 12.14
N GLU A 288 -8.87 -18.06 12.46
CA GLU A 288 -9.92 -18.78 11.71
C GLU A 288 -11.29 -18.12 11.84
N ASP A 289 -11.69 -17.74 13.08
CA ASP A 289 -12.98 -17.10 13.32
C ASP A 289 -13.03 -15.69 12.69
N ALA A 290 -11.93 -14.93 12.82
CA ALA A 290 -11.80 -13.60 12.22
C ALA A 290 -11.91 -13.65 10.69
N LEU A 291 -11.23 -14.60 10.02
CA LEU A 291 -11.34 -14.78 8.57
C LEU A 291 -12.76 -15.18 8.15
N THR A 292 -13.37 -16.11 8.88
CA THR A 292 -14.75 -16.57 8.60
C THR A 292 -15.74 -15.41 8.69
N SER A 293 -15.65 -14.61 9.76
CA SER A 293 -16.48 -13.42 9.96
C SER A 293 -16.20 -12.36 8.89
N LEU A 294 -14.92 -12.14 8.55
CA LEU A 294 -14.51 -11.20 7.51
C LEU A 294 -15.09 -11.59 6.16
N ALA A 295 -14.92 -12.84 5.73
CA ALA A 295 -15.44 -13.32 4.44
C ALA A 295 -16.97 -13.16 4.35
N GLN A 296 -17.70 -13.44 5.46
CA GLN A 296 -19.14 -13.21 5.50
C GLN A 296 -19.48 -11.72 5.34
N LYS A 297 -18.85 -10.82 6.11
CA LYS A 297 -19.10 -9.37 6.04
C LYS A 297 -18.75 -8.78 4.67
N LEU A 298 -17.68 -9.26 4.03
CA LEU A 298 -17.32 -8.87 2.67
C LEU A 298 -18.38 -9.32 1.65
N ASN A 299 -18.89 -10.57 1.73
CA ASN A 299 -19.96 -11.05 0.88
C ASN A 299 -21.25 -10.25 1.07
N GLU A 300 -21.63 -9.90 2.28
CA GLU A 300 -22.79 -9.04 2.58
C GLU A 300 -22.59 -7.64 1.97
N ASN A 301 -21.38 -7.07 2.06
CA ASN A 301 -21.05 -5.78 1.45
C ASN A 301 -21.19 -5.83 -0.07
N ILE A 302 -20.60 -6.83 -0.74
CA ILE A 302 -20.73 -7.01 -2.20
C ILE A 302 -22.19 -7.20 -2.59
N ALA A 303 -22.92 -8.08 -1.92
CA ALA A 303 -24.34 -8.34 -2.22
C ALA A 303 -25.20 -7.07 -2.09
N SER A 304 -24.90 -6.18 -1.14
CA SER A 304 -25.66 -4.93 -0.96
C SER A 304 -25.40 -3.87 -2.04
N ASN A 305 -24.24 -3.92 -2.70
CA ASN A 305 -23.81 -2.93 -3.67
C ASN A 305 -23.99 -3.37 -5.14
N TYR A 306 -24.18 -4.68 -5.39
CA TYR A 306 -24.25 -5.28 -6.74
C TYR A 306 -25.55 -6.10 -6.97
N GLN A 307 -26.68 -5.65 -6.39
CA GLN A 307 -28.00 -6.25 -6.59
C GLN A 307 -28.67 -5.79 -7.88
#